data_137fb0ef40a5c6cc41e1ff638d28bc2e
#
_entry.id   137fb0ef40a5c6cc41e1ff638d28bc2e
#
_cell.length_a   1.000
_cell.length_b   1.000
_cell.length_c   1.000
_cell.angle_alpha   90.00
_cell.angle_beta   90.00
_cell.angle_gamma   90.00
#
_symmetry.space_group_name_H-M   'P 1'
#
loop_
_entity.id
_entity.type
_entity.pdbx_description
1 polymer ?
#
loop_
_entity_poly.entity_id
_entity_poly.type
_entity_poly.pdbx_seq_one_letter_code
_entity_poly.pdbx_strand_id
1 'polypeptide(L)'
;YTGTFTTTRGNNVMAYEDKSNTNAPGAYAEGGVNRVFDFPFIVNNTPANLNASTTNLFYVNNKIHDIFYRLGFTETARNFQAWNFGKGGGQNDYVQAESQDGGGTDNATFSTPIDGSRPRMQMYLWNPSVLERVFYNAPAEAVGRVVQNYISTTFGPALDATGVTADVVLSPVLDGCTELPAGSLAGKIGLI
;
A
#
# COMPACT_ATOMS: atom_id res chain seq x y z
N TYR A 1 -23.62 6.15 20.86
CA TYR A 1 -23.37 6.30 19.41
C TYR A 1 -24.52 5.64 18.65
N THR A 2 -25.39 6.47 18.04
CA THR A 2 -26.62 5.99 17.39
C THR A 2 -26.65 6.35 15.89
N GLY A 3 -25.49 6.70 15.31
CA GLY A 3 -25.40 7.16 13.93
C GLY A 3 -25.20 6.01 12.95
N THR A 4 -26.04 5.95 11.94
CA THR A 4 -25.77 5.20 10.71
C THR A 4 -25.17 6.15 9.71
N PHE A 5 -23.96 5.87 9.24
CA PHE A 5 -23.28 6.71 8.26
C PHE A 5 -23.37 6.10 6.85
N THR A 6 -23.47 6.95 5.87
CA THR A 6 -23.41 6.60 4.45
C THR A 6 -21.99 6.72 3.91
N THR A 7 -21.07 7.25 4.72
CA THR A 7 -19.67 7.46 4.40
C THR A 7 -18.75 6.44 5.10
N THR A 8 -17.47 6.47 4.79
CA THR A 8 -16.40 5.67 5.42
C THR A 8 -16.12 6.10 6.86
N ARG A 9 -17.16 6.08 7.69
CA ARG A 9 -17.13 6.43 9.11
C ARG A 9 -17.86 5.38 9.93
N GLY A 10 -17.29 4.98 11.07
CA GLY A 10 -17.86 3.98 11.97
C GLY A 10 -17.44 4.19 13.42
N ASN A 11 -17.63 3.16 14.25
CA ASN A 11 -17.24 3.20 15.65
C ASN A 11 -15.71 3.13 15.84
N ASN A 12 -15.02 2.38 14.99
CA ASN A 12 -13.60 2.06 15.18
C ASN A 12 -12.69 2.98 14.35
N VAL A 13 -13.18 3.50 13.23
CA VAL A 13 -12.39 4.28 12.29
C VAL A 13 -13.22 5.30 11.54
N MET A 14 -12.58 6.40 11.20
CA MET A 14 -13.05 7.42 10.29
C MET A 14 -11.98 7.56 9.20
N ALA A 15 -12.25 7.05 7.98
CA ALA A 15 -11.34 7.11 6.86
C ALA A 15 -11.74 8.22 5.88
N TYR A 16 -10.77 9.04 5.50
CA TYR A 16 -10.95 10.23 4.66
C TYR A 16 -9.67 10.56 3.90
N GLU A 17 -9.78 11.45 2.95
CA GLU A 17 -8.66 12.01 2.19
C GLU A 17 -7.98 13.15 2.96
N ASP A 18 -6.63 13.21 2.94
CA ASP A 18 -5.86 14.38 3.38
C ASP A 18 -4.69 14.71 2.44
N LYS A 19 -4.98 14.88 1.15
CA LYS A 19 -3.94 15.24 0.16
C LYS A 19 -3.23 16.55 0.47
N SER A 20 -3.87 17.43 1.22
CA SER A 20 -3.33 18.74 1.59
C SER A 20 -2.50 18.73 2.85
N ASN A 21 -2.36 17.56 3.52
CA ASN A 21 -1.65 17.40 4.79
C ASN A 21 -2.10 18.43 5.85
N THR A 22 -3.41 18.57 5.99
CA THR A 22 -4.01 19.50 6.96
C THR A 22 -4.27 18.85 8.30
N ASN A 23 -4.11 17.52 8.37
CA ASN A 23 -4.46 16.69 9.51
C ASN A 23 -5.94 16.86 9.93
N ALA A 24 -6.80 17.12 8.95
CA ALA A 24 -8.23 17.31 9.11
C ALA A 24 -9.02 16.54 8.04
N PRO A 25 -10.25 16.10 8.36
CA PRO A 25 -11.04 15.34 7.41
C PRO A 25 -11.31 16.10 6.10
N GLY A 26 -10.85 15.55 4.99
CA GLY A 26 -11.23 15.93 3.64
C GLY A 26 -12.40 15.10 3.12
N ALA A 27 -12.31 14.62 1.88
CA ALA A 27 -13.35 13.82 1.26
C ALA A 27 -13.44 12.40 1.85
N TYR A 28 -14.66 11.95 2.09
CA TYR A 28 -14.98 10.56 2.43
C TYR A 28 -15.39 9.80 1.18
N ALA A 29 -15.25 8.46 1.20
CA ALA A 29 -15.97 7.65 0.23
C ALA A 29 -17.45 7.56 0.64
N GLU A 30 -18.37 7.76 -0.31
CA GLU A 30 -19.81 7.82 -0.07
C GLU A 30 -20.49 6.59 -0.66
N GLY A 31 -21.11 5.77 0.19
CA GLY A 31 -21.83 4.56 -0.18
C GLY A 31 -23.33 4.77 -0.42
N GLY A 32 -23.82 6.01 -0.26
CA GLY A 32 -25.23 6.34 -0.39
C GLY A 32 -26.14 5.67 0.65
N VAL A 33 -27.43 5.80 0.49
CA VAL A 33 -28.43 5.27 1.44
C VAL A 33 -28.35 3.78 1.62
N ASN A 34 -27.88 3.06 0.60
CA ASN A 34 -27.70 1.59 0.62
C ASN A 34 -26.32 1.17 1.14
N ARG A 35 -25.42 2.12 1.40
CA ARG A 35 -24.04 1.85 1.88
C ARG A 35 -23.28 0.88 1.00
N VAL A 36 -23.37 1.07 -0.32
CA VAL A 36 -22.63 0.30 -1.30
C VAL A 36 -21.32 1.04 -1.60
N PHE A 37 -20.20 0.47 -1.20
CA PHE A 37 -18.86 1.03 -1.36
C PHE A 37 -18.08 0.24 -2.43
N ASP A 38 -18.71 0.04 -3.58
CA ASP A 38 -18.14 -0.67 -4.72
C ASP A 38 -17.56 0.34 -5.72
N PHE A 39 -16.29 0.64 -5.55
CA PHE A 39 -15.56 1.58 -6.40
C PHE A 39 -14.51 0.85 -7.22
N PRO A 40 -14.43 1.10 -8.53
CA PRO A 40 -13.41 0.46 -9.37
C PRO A 40 -12.02 0.91 -8.98
N PHE A 41 -11.06 -0.01 -9.03
CA PHE A 41 -9.65 0.30 -8.94
C PHE A 41 -9.05 0.35 -10.34
N ILE A 42 -8.45 1.50 -10.70
CA ILE A 42 -7.85 1.74 -12.01
C ILE A 42 -6.34 1.80 -11.84
N VAL A 43 -5.64 0.83 -12.45
CA VAL A 43 -4.16 0.77 -12.40
C VAL A 43 -3.56 2.08 -12.94
N ASN A 44 -2.56 2.60 -12.23
CA ASN A 44 -1.84 3.84 -12.56
C ASN A 44 -2.72 5.10 -12.63
N ASN A 45 -3.87 5.12 -11.99
CA ASN A 45 -4.72 6.31 -11.91
C ASN A 45 -5.06 6.65 -10.45
N THR A 46 -4.10 7.24 -9.75
CA THR A 46 -4.22 7.60 -8.33
C THR A 46 -5.42 8.51 -8.03
N PRO A 47 -5.67 9.59 -8.78
CA PRO A 47 -6.84 10.44 -8.53
C PRO A 47 -8.19 9.71 -8.63
N ALA A 48 -8.34 8.81 -9.60
CA ALA A 48 -9.57 8.04 -9.78
C ALA A 48 -9.77 6.99 -8.66
N ASN A 49 -8.69 6.57 -8.01
CA ASN A 49 -8.72 5.54 -6.97
C ASN A 49 -9.02 6.08 -5.56
N LEU A 50 -9.30 7.35 -5.39
CA LEU A 50 -9.51 7.93 -4.06
C LEU A 50 -10.60 7.19 -3.27
N ASN A 51 -11.77 7.01 -3.84
CA ASN A 51 -12.87 6.32 -3.15
C ASN A 51 -12.54 4.85 -2.86
N ALA A 52 -11.90 4.15 -3.80
CA ALA A 52 -11.47 2.77 -3.63
C ALA A 52 -10.42 2.65 -2.50
N SER A 53 -9.41 3.51 -2.48
CA SER A 53 -8.37 3.51 -1.44
C SER A 53 -8.92 3.87 -0.06
N THR A 54 -9.79 4.88 0.04
CA THR A 54 -10.43 5.28 1.29
C THR A 54 -11.34 4.18 1.83
N THR A 55 -12.10 3.51 0.95
CA THR A 55 -12.94 2.38 1.32
C THR A 55 -12.11 1.19 1.81
N ASN A 56 -11.02 0.88 1.11
CA ASN A 56 -10.12 -0.19 1.53
C ASN A 56 -9.50 0.12 2.90
N LEU A 57 -9.06 1.35 3.11
CA LEU A 57 -8.50 1.79 4.39
C LEU A 57 -9.53 1.66 5.53
N PHE A 58 -10.77 2.07 5.29
CA PHE A 58 -11.88 1.88 6.23
C PHE A 58 -12.12 0.40 6.54
N TYR A 59 -12.21 -0.44 5.52
CA TYR A 59 -12.46 -1.88 5.68
C TYR A 59 -11.34 -2.58 6.45
N VAL A 60 -10.09 -2.36 6.07
CA VAL A 60 -8.93 -3.01 6.68
C VAL A 60 -8.78 -2.61 8.15
N ASN A 61 -8.96 -1.33 8.50
CA ASN A 61 -8.93 -0.89 9.90
C ASN A 61 -9.99 -1.59 10.76
N ASN A 62 -11.23 -1.71 10.27
CA ASN A 62 -12.27 -2.45 10.99
C ASN A 62 -11.91 -3.94 11.15
N LYS A 63 -11.34 -4.57 10.11
CA LYS A 63 -10.88 -5.96 10.19
C LYS A 63 -9.75 -6.15 11.20
N ILE A 64 -8.79 -5.24 11.22
CA ILE A 64 -7.69 -5.26 12.20
C ILE A 64 -8.22 -5.08 13.60
N HIS A 65 -9.14 -4.12 13.83
CA HIS A 65 -9.81 -3.94 15.10
C HIS A 65 -10.44 -5.25 15.60
N ASP A 66 -11.23 -5.92 14.77
CA ASP A 66 -11.93 -7.15 15.16
C ASP A 66 -10.97 -8.31 15.45
N ILE A 67 -9.85 -8.40 14.72
CA ILE A 67 -8.81 -9.41 14.97
C ILE A 67 -8.14 -9.13 16.31
N PHE A 68 -7.66 -7.91 16.53
CA PHE A 68 -6.96 -7.55 17.76
C PHE A 68 -7.89 -7.58 18.98
N TYR A 69 -9.16 -7.26 18.81
CA TYR A 69 -10.17 -7.40 19.88
C TYR A 69 -10.22 -8.85 20.40
N ARG A 70 -10.23 -9.83 19.51
CA ARG A 70 -10.20 -11.27 19.88
C ARG A 70 -8.89 -11.68 20.55
N LEU A 71 -7.82 -10.96 20.31
CA LEU A 71 -6.50 -11.17 20.92
C LEU A 71 -6.32 -10.41 22.24
N GLY A 72 -7.37 -9.73 22.74
CA GLY A 72 -7.38 -9.04 24.02
C GLY A 72 -7.23 -7.53 23.97
N PHE A 73 -7.14 -6.92 22.79
CA PHE A 73 -7.13 -5.46 22.62
C PHE A 73 -8.57 -4.93 22.69
N THR A 74 -9.13 -5.00 23.89
CA THR A 74 -10.52 -4.64 24.20
C THR A 74 -10.60 -3.21 24.77
N GLU A 75 -11.79 -2.77 25.14
CA GLU A 75 -12.06 -1.43 25.65
C GLU A 75 -11.21 -1.09 26.88
N THR A 76 -11.10 -2.03 27.84
CA THR A 76 -10.26 -1.85 29.04
C THR A 76 -8.77 -2.01 28.75
N ALA A 77 -8.41 -2.58 27.59
CA ALA A 77 -7.04 -2.64 27.11
C ALA A 77 -6.69 -1.47 26.16
N ARG A 78 -7.51 -0.42 26.16
CA ARG A 78 -7.32 0.84 25.42
C ARG A 78 -7.37 0.66 23.89
N ASN A 79 -8.38 -0.10 23.42
CA ASN A 79 -8.65 -0.17 21.99
C ASN A 79 -9.23 1.17 21.47
N PHE A 80 -9.35 1.29 20.16
CA PHE A 80 -9.74 2.54 19.50
C PHE A 80 -11.20 2.48 19.08
N GLN A 81 -12.08 3.20 19.81
CA GLN A 81 -13.52 3.24 19.53
C GLN A 81 -14.13 4.61 19.86
N ALA A 82 -15.11 5.04 19.07
CA ALA A 82 -15.90 6.22 19.38
C ALA A 82 -16.77 5.98 20.63
N TRP A 83 -17.30 4.78 20.76
CA TRP A 83 -18.11 4.37 21.91
C TRP A 83 -17.76 2.95 22.35
N ASN A 84 -17.53 2.78 23.64
CA ASN A 84 -17.13 1.53 24.29
C ASN A 84 -18.29 0.71 24.85
N PHE A 85 -19.53 1.06 24.53
CA PHE A 85 -20.75 0.32 24.96
C PHE A 85 -20.85 0.09 26.48
N GLY A 86 -20.26 1.00 27.27
CA GLY A 86 -20.23 0.89 28.73
C GLY A 86 -19.24 -0.13 29.30
N LYS A 87 -18.33 -0.67 28.49
CA LYS A 87 -17.35 -1.69 28.91
C LYS A 87 -16.07 -1.13 29.54
N GLY A 88 -15.98 0.19 29.72
CA GLY A 88 -14.81 0.87 30.29
C GLY A 88 -13.85 1.40 29.23
N GLY A 89 -12.66 1.85 29.67
CA GLY A 89 -11.68 2.52 28.79
C GLY A 89 -12.07 3.93 28.37
N GLY A 90 -11.16 4.64 27.71
CA GLY A 90 -11.44 5.93 27.07
C GLY A 90 -12.38 5.77 25.88
N GLN A 91 -13.11 6.82 25.55
CA GLN A 91 -14.01 6.85 24.40
C GLN A 91 -13.64 8.00 23.48
N ASN A 92 -14.24 8.03 22.27
CA ASN A 92 -14.00 9.06 21.27
C ASN A 92 -12.57 9.05 20.69
N ASP A 93 -11.93 7.90 20.72
CA ASP A 93 -10.56 7.63 20.29
C ASP A 93 -10.48 6.70 19.06
N TYR A 94 -11.51 6.72 18.22
CA TYR A 94 -11.51 6.02 16.94
C TYR A 94 -10.32 6.46 16.06
N VAL A 95 -9.83 5.55 15.22
CA VAL A 95 -8.71 5.83 14.31
C VAL A 95 -9.11 6.88 13.28
N GLN A 96 -8.36 7.95 13.18
CA GLN A 96 -8.40 8.90 12.05
C GLN A 96 -7.47 8.36 10.96
N ALA A 97 -8.04 7.80 9.89
CA ALA A 97 -7.29 7.14 8.85
C ALA A 97 -7.29 7.99 7.57
N GLU A 98 -6.12 8.53 7.24
CA GLU A 98 -5.90 9.47 6.16
C GLU A 98 -5.41 8.74 4.91
N SER A 99 -6.26 8.74 3.88
CA SER A 99 -6.00 8.12 2.60
C SER A 99 -5.35 9.11 1.64
N GLN A 100 -4.34 8.67 0.89
CA GLN A 100 -3.57 9.51 -0.02
C GLN A 100 -3.06 10.79 0.66
N ASP A 101 -2.57 10.64 1.90
CA ASP A 101 -2.09 11.75 2.70
C ASP A 101 -0.89 12.43 2.03
N GLY A 102 -0.91 13.78 2.03
CA GLY A 102 0.10 14.61 1.39
C GLY A 102 1.34 14.89 2.25
N GLY A 103 1.43 14.29 3.45
CA GLY A 103 2.55 14.50 4.38
C GLY A 103 3.85 13.80 3.99
N GLY A 104 3.81 12.92 2.98
CA GLY A 104 4.99 12.19 2.51
C GLY A 104 4.71 11.30 1.32
N THR A 105 5.69 10.47 0.96
CA THR A 105 5.58 9.43 -0.07
C THR A 105 6.30 8.16 0.38
N ASP A 106 5.96 7.03 -0.24
CA ASP A 106 6.66 5.74 -0.09
C ASP A 106 6.77 5.24 1.35
N ASN A 107 5.83 5.64 2.19
CA ASN A 107 5.79 5.31 3.61
C ASN A 107 4.36 5.42 4.16
N ALA A 108 4.23 5.15 5.45
CA ALA A 108 3.05 5.37 6.26
C ALA A 108 3.46 5.71 7.69
N THR A 109 2.59 6.39 8.43
CA THR A 109 2.79 6.64 9.87
C THR A 109 1.56 6.23 10.66
N PHE A 110 1.77 5.88 11.91
CA PHE A 110 0.69 5.67 12.87
C PHE A 110 1.11 6.23 14.23
N SER A 111 0.30 7.12 14.78
CA SER A 111 0.51 7.67 16.13
C SER A 111 -0.49 7.07 17.10
N THR A 112 0.00 6.69 18.29
CA THR A 112 -0.80 6.09 19.35
C THR A 112 -0.75 7.02 20.57
N PRO A 113 -1.72 7.91 20.73
CA PRO A 113 -1.79 8.80 21.89
C PRO A 113 -2.28 8.07 23.16
N ILE A 114 -2.46 8.80 24.24
CA ILE A 114 -3.08 8.27 25.46
C ILE A 114 -4.53 7.88 25.19
N ASP A 115 -5.06 6.92 25.99
CA ASP A 115 -6.44 6.46 25.96
C ASP A 115 -7.45 7.63 26.00
N GLY A 116 -8.47 7.58 25.16
CA GLY A 116 -9.44 8.67 24.98
C GLY A 116 -9.01 9.78 24.01
N SER A 117 -7.81 9.67 23.41
CA SER A 117 -7.35 10.56 22.36
C SER A 117 -7.23 9.80 21.05
N ARG A 118 -7.56 10.44 19.93
CA ARG A 118 -7.67 9.80 18.61
C ARG A 118 -6.32 9.46 18.03
N PRO A 119 -6.04 8.18 17.74
CA PRO A 119 -4.88 7.80 16.95
C PRO A 119 -5.04 8.26 15.49
N ARG A 120 -3.90 8.51 14.83
CA ARG A 120 -3.85 8.96 13.45
C ARG A 120 -3.03 7.98 12.62
N MET A 121 -3.61 7.54 11.52
CA MET A 121 -2.99 6.71 10.50
C MET A 121 -2.86 7.52 9.22
N GLN A 122 -1.65 7.78 8.77
CA GLN A 122 -1.37 8.49 7.53
C GLN A 122 -0.83 7.50 6.50
N MET A 123 -1.56 7.33 5.40
CA MET A 123 -1.20 6.42 4.31
C MET A 123 -0.81 7.23 3.09
N TYR A 124 0.50 7.31 2.84
CA TYR A 124 1.06 8.10 1.75
C TYR A 124 0.93 7.41 0.41
N LEU A 125 1.07 8.20 -0.66
CA LEU A 125 1.19 7.65 -2.00
C LEU A 125 2.57 7.04 -2.19
N TRP A 126 2.59 5.90 -2.86
CA TRP A 126 3.82 5.30 -3.34
C TRP A 126 4.13 5.89 -4.71
N ASN A 127 5.34 6.42 -4.86
CA ASN A 127 5.83 6.78 -6.17
C ASN A 127 5.83 5.53 -7.03
N PRO A 128 5.42 5.61 -8.31
CA PRO A 128 5.61 4.49 -9.19
C PRO A 128 7.11 4.22 -9.25
N SER A 129 7.58 3.23 -8.48
CA SER A 129 8.90 2.69 -8.74
C SER A 129 8.88 2.29 -10.20
N VAL A 130 9.90 2.69 -10.94
CA VAL A 130 10.23 2.01 -12.19
C VAL A 130 10.39 0.56 -11.78
N LEU A 131 9.35 -0.24 -12.03
CA LEU A 131 9.42 -1.66 -11.73
C LEU A 131 10.34 -2.25 -12.77
N GLU A 132 11.64 -2.22 -12.44
CA GLU A 132 12.61 -2.99 -13.19
C GLU A 132 12.16 -4.44 -13.09
N ARG A 133 11.77 -5.03 -14.19
CA ARG A 133 11.28 -6.40 -14.27
C ARG A 133 11.95 -7.11 -15.43
N VAL A 134 12.22 -8.36 -15.25
CA VAL A 134 12.66 -9.22 -16.34
C VAL A 134 11.43 -9.92 -16.91
N PHE A 135 11.15 -9.67 -18.18
CA PHE A 135 10.06 -10.29 -18.94
C PHE A 135 10.62 -11.26 -19.97
N TYR A 136 9.93 -12.36 -20.19
CA TYR A 136 10.21 -13.23 -21.33
C TYR A 136 9.44 -12.75 -22.56
N ASN A 137 10.17 -12.36 -23.60
CA ASN A 137 9.60 -11.99 -24.91
C ASN A 137 9.56 -13.18 -25.87
N ALA A 138 10.30 -14.24 -25.60
CA ALA A 138 10.35 -15.49 -26.30
C ALA A 138 10.85 -16.61 -25.36
N PRO A 139 10.59 -17.88 -25.64
CA PRO A 139 9.71 -18.39 -26.70
C PRO A 139 8.23 -18.09 -26.41
N ALA A 140 7.34 -18.33 -27.38
CA ALA A 140 5.92 -17.94 -27.31
C ALA A 140 5.20 -18.43 -26.06
N GLU A 141 5.50 -19.64 -25.57
CA GLU A 141 4.93 -20.22 -24.35
C GLU A 141 5.42 -19.57 -23.04
N ALA A 142 6.47 -18.76 -23.12
CA ALA A 142 7.02 -18.00 -21.98
C ALA A 142 6.60 -16.52 -21.99
N VAL A 143 6.07 -16.01 -23.11
CA VAL A 143 5.68 -14.62 -23.24
C VAL A 143 4.74 -14.19 -22.13
N GLY A 144 5.02 -13.04 -21.53
CA GLY A 144 4.23 -12.47 -20.42
C GLY A 144 4.58 -13.03 -19.04
N ARG A 145 5.44 -14.04 -18.93
CA ARG A 145 5.99 -14.44 -17.62
C ARG A 145 6.97 -13.37 -17.13
N VAL A 146 6.99 -13.20 -15.82
CA VAL A 146 7.84 -12.22 -15.13
C VAL A 146 8.70 -12.94 -14.12
N VAL A 147 10.00 -12.63 -14.10
CA VAL A 147 10.88 -13.09 -13.01
C VAL A 147 10.48 -12.33 -11.74
N GLN A 148 10.09 -13.08 -10.72
CA GLN A 148 9.77 -12.54 -9.40
C GLN A 148 11.05 -12.36 -8.56
N ASN A 149 10.98 -11.48 -7.55
CA ASN A 149 12.06 -11.29 -6.58
C ASN A 149 13.40 -10.86 -7.19
N TYR A 150 13.36 -10.00 -8.15
CA TYR A 150 14.53 -9.39 -8.74
C TYR A 150 15.05 -8.27 -7.82
N ILE A 151 16.36 -8.13 -7.72
CA ILE A 151 17.04 -7.07 -6.98
C ILE A 151 17.89 -6.28 -7.97
N SER A 152 17.65 -4.96 -8.08
CA SER A 152 18.55 -4.09 -8.83
C SER A 152 19.83 -3.82 -8.05
N THR A 153 20.92 -3.64 -8.78
CA THR A 153 22.22 -3.29 -8.19
C THR A 153 22.56 -1.84 -8.50
N THR A 154 23.45 -1.26 -7.71
CA THR A 154 23.90 0.13 -7.89
C THR A 154 25.09 0.25 -8.85
N PHE A 155 25.56 -0.85 -9.41
CA PHE A 155 26.64 -0.87 -10.41
C PHE A 155 26.09 -1.14 -11.81
N GLY A 156 26.72 -0.57 -12.80
CA GLY A 156 26.27 -0.61 -14.19
C GLY A 156 25.46 0.62 -14.61
N PRO A 157 25.13 0.77 -15.89
CA PRO A 157 24.30 1.85 -16.37
C PRO A 157 22.88 1.70 -15.84
N ALA A 158 22.25 2.83 -15.48
CA ALA A 158 20.83 2.84 -15.10
C ALA A 158 19.97 2.39 -16.28
N LEU A 159 18.98 1.56 -16.03
CA LEU A 159 17.96 1.21 -17.00
C LEU A 159 17.04 2.41 -17.23
N ASP A 160 16.75 2.71 -18.46
CA ASP A 160 15.72 3.70 -18.83
C ASP A 160 14.35 3.04 -19.06
N ALA A 161 13.35 3.84 -19.42
CA ALA A 161 12.00 3.35 -19.66
C ALA A 161 11.88 2.36 -20.85
N THR A 162 12.89 2.30 -21.74
CA THR A 162 12.92 1.37 -22.87
C THR A 162 13.47 0.00 -22.47
N GLY A 163 14.26 -0.03 -21.41
CA GLY A 163 14.91 -1.24 -20.92
C GLY A 163 15.93 -1.83 -21.90
N VAL A 164 16.30 -3.08 -21.64
CA VAL A 164 17.20 -3.86 -22.50
C VAL A 164 16.48 -5.14 -22.94
N THR A 165 16.44 -5.36 -24.26
CA THR A 165 15.96 -6.63 -24.84
C THR A 165 17.12 -7.31 -25.53
N ALA A 166 17.43 -8.54 -25.10
CA ALA A 166 18.50 -9.33 -25.68
C ALA A 166 18.27 -10.82 -25.39
N ASP A 167 18.99 -11.67 -26.11
CA ASP A 167 18.99 -13.10 -25.83
C ASP A 167 19.62 -13.39 -24.47
N VAL A 168 18.98 -14.27 -23.69
CA VAL A 168 19.54 -14.76 -22.44
C VAL A 168 20.41 -15.96 -22.74
N VAL A 169 21.66 -15.91 -22.32
CA VAL A 169 22.62 -16.99 -22.47
C VAL A 169 23.26 -17.36 -21.14
N LEU A 170 23.61 -18.62 -20.98
CA LEU A 170 24.40 -19.04 -19.82
C LEU A 170 25.79 -18.41 -19.91
N SER A 171 26.22 -17.77 -18.83
CA SER A 171 27.56 -17.21 -18.75
C SER A 171 28.61 -18.33 -18.87
N PRO A 172 29.72 -18.12 -19.60
CA PRO A 172 30.79 -19.09 -19.60
C PRO A 172 31.51 -19.25 -18.26
N VAL A 173 31.27 -18.30 -17.36
CA VAL A 173 31.77 -18.32 -15.98
C VAL A 173 30.59 -18.10 -15.03
N LEU A 174 30.36 -19.01 -14.10
CA LEU A 174 29.16 -19.06 -13.24
C LEU A 174 29.38 -18.56 -11.82
N ASP A 175 30.60 -18.20 -11.45
CA ASP A 175 30.91 -17.76 -10.09
C ASP A 175 30.81 -16.24 -9.89
N GLY A 176 30.67 -15.48 -10.96
CA GLY A 176 30.60 -14.01 -10.93
C GLY A 176 31.87 -13.32 -10.41
N CYS A 177 32.92 -14.08 -10.07
CA CYS A 177 34.15 -13.60 -9.48
C CYS A 177 35.32 -13.65 -10.47
N THR A 178 35.25 -14.53 -11.46
CA THR A 178 36.27 -14.68 -12.50
C THR A 178 35.94 -13.76 -13.68
N GLU A 179 36.98 -13.11 -14.21
CA GLU A 179 36.82 -12.22 -15.37
C GLU A 179 36.26 -12.98 -16.58
N LEU A 180 35.23 -12.41 -17.19
CA LEU A 180 34.61 -12.97 -18.39
C LEU A 180 35.51 -12.73 -19.62
N PRO A 181 35.61 -13.70 -20.53
CA PRO A 181 36.31 -13.47 -21.81
C PRO A 181 35.74 -12.23 -22.54
N ALA A 182 36.61 -11.39 -23.04
CA ALA A 182 36.21 -10.15 -23.70
C ALA A 182 35.18 -10.43 -24.82
N GLY A 183 34.04 -9.72 -24.80
CA GLY A 183 32.99 -9.85 -25.79
C GLY A 183 32.08 -11.07 -25.66
N SER A 184 32.31 -11.96 -24.69
CA SER A 184 31.50 -13.20 -24.55
C SER A 184 30.02 -12.97 -24.34
N LEU A 185 29.62 -11.84 -23.75
CA LEU A 185 28.23 -11.43 -23.53
C LEU A 185 27.84 -10.20 -24.36
N ALA A 186 28.59 -9.86 -25.42
CA ALA A 186 28.26 -8.69 -26.24
C ALA A 186 26.85 -8.80 -26.84
N GLY A 187 25.96 -7.82 -26.55
CA GLY A 187 24.57 -7.81 -26.99
C GLY A 187 23.69 -8.90 -26.40
N LYS A 188 24.07 -9.50 -25.27
CA LYS A 188 23.34 -10.57 -24.59
C LYS A 188 23.13 -10.29 -23.11
N ILE A 189 22.17 -10.97 -22.51
CA ILE A 189 21.99 -11.01 -21.06
C ILE A 189 22.62 -12.31 -20.54
N GLY A 190 23.63 -12.18 -19.70
CA GLY A 190 24.30 -13.34 -19.07
C GLY A 190 23.51 -13.86 -17.88
N LEU A 191 23.24 -15.16 -17.84
CA LEU A 191 22.76 -15.86 -16.64
C LEU A 191 23.96 -16.49 -15.93
N ILE A 192 24.16 -16.10 -14.67
CA ILE A 192 25.25 -16.57 -13.80
C ILE A 192 24.69 -17.53 -12.77
#